data_89ab93cfafa143837308d298b65b73aa
#
_entry.id   89ab93cfafa143837308d298b65b73aa
#
_cell.length_a   1.000
_cell.length_b   1.000
_cell.length_c   1.000
_cell.angle_alpha   90.00
_cell.angle_beta   90.00
_cell.angle_gamma   90.00
#
_symmetry.space_group_name_H-M   'P 1'
#
loop_
_entity.id
_entity.type
_entity.pdbx_description
1 polymer ?
#
loop_
_entity_poly.entity_id
_entity_poly.type
_entity_poly.pdbx_seq_one_letter_code
_entity_poly.pdbx_strand_id
1 'polypeptide(L)'
;MKIVDIIPISRGINKNTLSYFTIHDISAGAIVKVPVRGRTINALVVSSRPAEESRLELKNSAFSFKKTSSIVSQDLLSAPYMAAAKRSADFHAASLGSLLFSIVPKIVLENAKGLATAKAPERKPESLHGAILQTDDDERFSNYRSLVREEFAKGKSVFLCLPTTSDIRRAEKLLEKGIAEYSYIFHGLTKKKDFISSWNALAREPHPVFIIGIGQFLCVPRHDIGTIIVERESSRTYKSQTRPYTDLRHFAEMYAKETGAKIIFGDTLLRTETVWRYREDELREIVPPSLRVQTSAESQVIDMRKTRESEAKFDPISPALAEIIKNSRERSERLVLFASRRGLSPVTLCADCGTIVACKRCRAPIVLHSKANERFFLCHRCGEKRDANEKCVSCTGWRL
;
A
#
# COMPACT_ATOMS: atom_id res chain seq x y z
N MET A 1 -6.01 34.63 16.09
CA MET A 1 -4.88 33.72 15.98
C MET A 1 -5.26 32.41 16.69
N LYS A 2 -4.97 31.26 16.09
CA LYS A 2 -5.30 29.94 16.66
C LYS A 2 -4.03 29.12 16.87
N ILE A 3 -4.05 28.25 17.86
CA ILE A 3 -3.04 27.19 18.06
C ILE A 3 -3.60 25.92 17.46
N VAL A 4 -2.80 25.24 16.67
CA VAL A 4 -3.13 23.96 16.07
C VAL A 4 -2.15 22.90 16.54
N ASP A 5 -2.66 21.81 17.07
CA ASP A 5 -1.87 20.63 17.36
C ASP A 5 -1.91 19.72 16.15
N ILE A 6 -0.76 19.28 15.67
CA ILE A 6 -0.60 18.52 14.44
C ILE A 6 0.17 17.24 14.65
N ILE A 7 -0.11 16.24 13.84
CA ILE A 7 0.66 15.01 13.72
C ILE A 7 1.47 15.07 12.41
N PRO A 8 2.81 15.08 12.46
CA PRO A 8 3.64 15.07 11.25
C PRO A 8 3.46 13.78 10.44
N ILE A 9 3.12 13.88 9.16
CA ILE A 9 3.04 12.71 8.27
C ILE A 9 4.44 12.39 7.75
N SER A 10 5.22 11.67 8.57
CA SER A 10 6.64 11.42 8.34
C SER A 10 7.12 10.19 9.10
N ARG A 11 8.17 9.52 8.60
CA ARG A 11 8.78 8.32 9.24
C ARG A 11 9.69 8.63 10.43
N GLY A 12 10.26 9.78 10.52
CA GLY A 12 11.38 10.04 11.45
C GLY A 12 11.03 10.89 12.67
N ILE A 13 9.75 11.12 12.93
CA ILE A 13 9.32 11.98 14.03
C ILE A 13 8.55 11.14 15.04
N ASN A 14 9.20 10.89 16.20
CA ASN A 14 8.62 10.08 17.28
C ASN A 14 7.68 10.87 18.19
N LYS A 15 7.63 12.20 18.09
CA LYS A 15 6.64 13.00 18.81
C LYS A 15 5.27 12.82 18.15
N ASN A 16 4.29 12.45 18.95
CA ASN A 16 2.94 12.22 18.47
C ASN A 16 2.26 13.52 18.03
N THR A 17 2.52 14.63 18.73
CA THR A 17 1.94 15.93 18.41
C THR A 17 2.97 17.05 18.48
N LEU A 18 2.83 18.03 17.61
CA LEU A 18 3.58 19.30 17.61
C LEU A 18 2.57 20.45 17.49
N SER A 19 2.83 21.55 18.22
CA SER A 19 1.96 22.72 18.22
C SER A 19 2.52 23.82 17.34
N TYR A 20 1.64 24.42 16.54
CA TYR A 20 1.92 25.54 15.65
C TYR A 20 0.88 26.63 15.82
N PHE A 21 1.15 27.84 15.35
CA PHE A 21 0.13 28.86 15.26
C PHE A 21 -0.33 29.11 13.82
N THR A 22 -1.56 29.54 13.66
CA THR A 22 -2.17 29.88 12.37
C THR A 22 -3.08 31.09 12.50
N ILE A 23 -3.24 31.83 11.39
CA ILE A 23 -4.23 32.89 11.26
C ILE A 23 -5.49 32.40 10.54
N HIS A 24 -5.42 31.21 9.96
CA HIS A 24 -6.52 30.63 9.19
C HIS A 24 -7.45 29.83 10.08
N ASP A 25 -8.69 29.72 9.66
CA ASP A 25 -9.66 28.79 10.26
C ASP A 25 -9.37 27.39 9.75
N ILE A 26 -8.91 26.52 10.65
CA ILE A 26 -8.51 25.15 10.33
C ILE A 26 -9.18 24.24 11.34
N SER A 27 -9.91 23.24 10.85
CA SER A 27 -10.54 22.20 11.66
C SER A 27 -9.64 20.99 11.86
N ALA A 28 -9.97 20.16 12.86
CA ALA A 28 -9.38 18.84 13.01
C ALA A 28 -9.67 18.01 11.75
N GLY A 29 -8.68 17.18 11.34
CA GLY A 29 -8.75 16.42 10.09
C GLY A 29 -8.10 17.10 8.88
N ALA A 30 -7.86 18.42 8.96
CA ALA A 30 -7.19 19.15 7.88
C ALA A 30 -5.74 18.70 7.70
N ILE A 31 -5.27 18.76 6.45
CA ILE A 31 -3.85 18.58 6.11
C ILE A 31 -3.21 19.94 5.89
N VAL A 32 -2.11 20.21 6.60
CA VAL A 32 -1.35 21.45 6.52
C VAL A 32 0.11 21.17 6.19
N LYS A 33 0.81 22.15 5.66
CA LYS A 33 2.27 22.15 5.55
C LYS A 33 2.89 22.88 6.74
N VAL A 34 3.87 22.25 7.36
CA VAL A 34 4.58 22.81 8.51
C VAL A 34 6.09 22.67 8.36
N PRO A 35 6.88 23.65 8.86
CA PRO A 35 8.33 23.55 8.89
C PRO A 35 8.78 22.67 10.08
N VAL A 36 9.48 21.58 9.80
CA VAL A 36 10.05 20.70 10.82
C VAL A 36 11.52 20.45 10.47
N ARG A 37 12.44 20.78 11.38
CA ARG A 37 13.90 20.60 11.21
C ARG A 37 14.42 21.09 9.86
N GLY A 38 14.03 22.31 9.44
CA GLY A 38 14.45 22.92 8.19
C GLY A 38 13.75 22.39 6.91
N ARG A 39 12.84 21.43 7.03
CA ARG A 39 12.06 20.87 5.89
C ARG A 39 10.58 21.17 6.06
N THR A 40 9.89 21.41 4.96
CA THR A 40 8.42 21.54 4.96
C THR A 40 7.80 20.17 4.70
N ILE A 41 6.95 19.72 5.62
CA ILE A 41 6.27 18.42 5.55
C ILE A 41 4.76 18.58 5.69
N ASN A 42 4.02 17.59 5.20
CA ASN A 42 2.58 17.50 5.45
C ASN A 42 2.32 17.02 6.88
N ALA A 43 1.29 17.57 7.50
CA ALA A 43 0.86 17.23 8.84
C ALA A 43 -0.67 17.20 8.94
N LEU A 44 -1.20 16.31 9.75
CA LEU A 44 -2.60 16.22 10.08
C LEU A 44 -2.90 17.10 11.29
N VAL A 45 -3.92 17.94 11.20
CA VAL A 45 -4.43 18.73 12.33
C VAL A 45 -5.29 17.84 13.22
N VAL A 46 -4.95 17.82 14.51
CA VAL A 46 -5.69 17.02 15.53
C VAL A 46 -6.65 17.90 16.29
N SER A 47 -6.21 19.13 16.64
CA SER A 47 -7.02 20.09 17.34
C SER A 47 -6.71 21.52 16.86
N SER A 48 -7.70 22.39 17.01
CA SER A 48 -7.56 23.83 16.72
C SER A 48 -8.30 24.60 17.81
N ARG A 49 -7.59 25.49 18.49
CA ARG A 49 -8.13 26.28 19.62
C ARG A 49 -7.71 27.75 19.53
N PRO A 50 -8.49 28.69 20.05
CA PRO A 50 -8.11 30.09 20.13
C PRO A 50 -6.82 30.27 20.95
N ALA A 51 -5.91 31.15 20.47
CA ALA A 51 -4.64 31.40 21.18
C ALA A 51 -4.84 32.02 22.57
N GLU A 52 -5.98 32.66 22.78
CA GLU A 52 -6.36 33.28 24.07
C GLU A 52 -6.55 32.28 25.17
N GLU A 53 -7.12 31.12 24.87
CA GLU A 53 -7.32 30.01 25.80
C GLU A 53 -6.01 29.35 26.26
N SER A 54 -4.94 29.54 25.51
CA SER A 54 -3.63 28.90 25.75
C SER A 54 -2.56 29.89 26.22
N ARG A 55 -2.91 31.07 26.70
CA ARG A 55 -1.96 32.11 27.13
C ARG A 55 -0.93 31.63 28.18
N LEU A 56 -1.37 30.82 29.12
CA LEU A 56 -0.51 30.26 30.18
C LEU A 56 0.50 29.24 29.60
N GLU A 57 0.04 28.38 28.69
CA GLU A 57 0.91 27.42 28.00
C GLU A 57 1.94 28.11 27.11
N LEU A 58 1.53 29.21 26.45
CA LEU A 58 2.41 30.03 25.60
C LEU A 58 3.52 30.72 26.42
N LYS A 59 3.20 31.22 27.60
CA LYS A 59 4.18 31.88 28.50
C LYS A 59 5.17 30.89 29.11
N ASN A 60 4.74 29.66 29.37
CA ASN A 60 5.55 28.64 30.06
C ASN A 60 6.26 27.71 29.05
N SER A 61 6.07 27.87 27.74
CA SER A 61 6.73 27.02 26.76
C SER A 61 8.21 27.38 26.62
N ALA A 62 9.08 26.40 26.76
CA ALA A 62 10.53 26.54 26.55
C ALA A 62 10.93 26.64 25.06
N PHE A 63 9.97 26.75 24.14
CA PHE A 63 10.21 26.80 22.69
C PHE A 63 9.29 27.80 21.98
N SER A 64 9.78 28.38 20.88
CA SER A 64 9.00 29.29 20.05
C SER A 64 8.05 28.52 19.12
N PHE A 65 6.76 28.87 19.14
CA PHE A 65 5.79 28.33 18.18
C PHE A 65 6.09 28.84 16.78
N LYS A 66 6.13 27.94 15.82
CA LYS A 66 6.30 28.30 14.40
C LYS A 66 4.94 28.41 13.72
N LYS A 67 4.88 29.22 12.67
CA LYS A 67 3.67 29.38 11.85
C LYS A 67 3.48 28.17 10.92
N THR A 68 2.22 27.76 10.70
CA THR A 68 1.89 26.83 9.61
C THR A 68 2.18 27.49 8.26
N SER A 69 2.74 26.74 7.30
CA SER A 69 3.12 27.30 6.00
C SER A 69 1.91 27.48 5.08
N SER A 70 1.03 26.49 4.98
CA SER A 70 -0.19 26.57 4.16
C SER A 70 -1.16 25.45 4.51
N ILE A 71 -2.45 25.69 4.25
CA ILE A 71 -3.50 24.65 4.26
C ILE A 71 -3.41 23.89 2.95
N VAL A 72 -3.45 22.57 3.02
CA VAL A 72 -3.41 21.67 1.85
C VAL A 72 -4.82 21.20 1.51
N SER A 73 -5.59 20.73 2.50
CA SER A 73 -6.99 20.34 2.36
C SER A 73 -7.66 20.35 3.73
N GLN A 74 -8.97 20.60 3.77
CA GLN A 74 -9.73 20.57 5.04
C GLN A 74 -10.21 19.14 5.38
N ASP A 75 -10.66 18.35 4.38
CA ASP A 75 -11.33 17.07 4.60
C ASP A 75 -10.81 15.97 3.63
N LEU A 76 -9.48 15.84 3.50
CA LEU A 76 -8.89 14.90 2.54
C LEU A 76 -9.13 13.44 2.91
N LEU A 77 -9.08 13.13 4.19
CA LEU A 77 -9.22 11.78 4.73
C LEU A 77 -10.52 11.69 5.52
N SER A 78 -11.36 10.74 5.16
CA SER A 78 -12.66 10.55 5.82
C SER A 78 -12.52 10.09 7.27
N ALA A 79 -13.55 10.33 8.10
CA ALA A 79 -13.55 9.91 9.50
C ALA A 79 -13.35 8.38 9.66
N PRO A 80 -14.04 7.50 8.88
CA PRO A 80 -13.78 6.05 8.92
C PRO A 80 -12.34 5.69 8.55
N TYR A 81 -11.74 6.38 7.55
CA TYR A 81 -10.35 6.17 7.17
C TYR A 81 -9.39 6.51 8.32
N MET A 82 -9.64 7.61 9.00
CA MET A 82 -8.83 8.04 10.15
C MET A 82 -8.98 7.11 11.35
N ALA A 83 -10.19 6.60 11.62
CA ALA A 83 -10.43 5.61 12.67
C ALA A 83 -9.69 4.30 12.37
N ALA A 84 -9.77 3.80 11.15
CA ALA A 84 -9.02 2.63 10.69
C ALA A 84 -7.50 2.84 10.78
N ALA A 85 -7.01 4.03 10.40
CA ALA A 85 -5.60 4.38 10.51
C ALA A 85 -5.12 4.36 11.96
N LYS A 86 -5.91 4.90 12.90
CA LYS A 86 -5.57 4.88 14.33
C LYS A 86 -5.47 3.46 14.87
N ARG A 87 -6.48 2.59 14.61
CA ARG A 87 -6.46 1.18 15.01
C ARG A 87 -5.28 0.42 14.40
N SER A 88 -4.98 0.69 13.12
CA SER A 88 -3.81 0.09 12.46
C SER A 88 -2.49 0.60 13.02
N ALA A 89 -2.41 1.85 13.47
CA ALA A 89 -1.22 2.38 14.12
C ALA A 89 -0.95 1.67 15.46
N ASP A 90 -2.01 1.49 16.26
CA ASP A 90 -1.95 0.77 17.53
C ASP A 90 -1.49 -0.69 17.32
N PHE A 91 -2.09 -1.39 16.35
CA PHE A 91 -1.72 -2.77 16.00
C PHE A 91 -0.26 -2.91 15.58
N HIS A 92 0.26 -1.96 14.80
CA HIS A 92 1.66 -1.99 14.33
C HIS A 92 2.66 -1.34 15.30
N ALA A 93 2.24 -0.95 16.50
CA ALA A 93 3.03 -0.20 17.47
C ALA A 93 3.73 1.02 16.83
N ALA A 94 2.97 1.79 16.02
CA ALA A 94 3.45 2.89 15.22
C ALA A 94 2.78 4.21 15.62
N SER A 95 3.47 5.34 15.42
CA SER A 95 2.80 6.64 15.49
C SER A 95 1.82 6.79 14.31
N LEU A 96 0.69 7.45 14.53
CA LEU A 96 -0.32 7.70 13.49
C LEU A 96 0.30 8.41 12.27
N GLY A 97 1.21 9.36 12.48
CA GLY A 97 1.90 10.06 11.39
C GLY A 97 2.77 9.15 10.54
N SER A 98 3.48 8.20 11.16
CA SER A 98 4.29 7.21 10.45
C SER A 98 3.41 6.23 9.66
N LEU A 99 2.27 5.82 10.23
CA LEU A 99 1.31 4.98 9.52
C LEU A 99 0.70 5.72 8.33
N LEU A 100 0.17 6.94 8.52
CA LEU A 100 -0.38 7.77 7.43
C LEU A 100 0.63 7.98 6.31
N PHE A 101 1.91 8.18 6.66
CA PHE A 101 2.97 8.24 5.66
C PHE A 101 3.06 6.97 4.81
N SER A 102 2.72 5.82 5.35
CA SER A 102 2.80 4.51 4.67
C SER A 102 1.54 4.18 3.86
N ILE A 103 0.35 4.57 4.35
CA ILE A 103 -0.93 4.19 3.76
C ILE A 103 -1.52 5.25 2.82
N VAL A 104 -1.13 6.53 2.91
CA VAL A 104 -1.61 7.58 2.00
C VAL A 104 -0.61 7.74 0.85
N PRO A 105 -1.05 7.64 -0.43
CA PRO A 105 -0.17 7.83 -1.57
C PRO A 105 0.43 9.24 -1.62
N LYS A 106 1.71 9.33 -1.98
CA LYS A 106 2.40 10.62 -2.11
C LYS A 106 1.69 11.56 -3.08
N ILE A 107 1.21 11.02 -4.22
CA ILE A 107 0.50 11.80 -5.24
C ILE A 107 -0.79 12.44 -4.68
N VAL A 108 -1.48 11.78 -3.74
CA VAL A 108 -2.66 12.33 -3.05
C VAL A 108 -2.25 13.51 -2.18
N LEU A 109 -1.23 13.36 -1.33
CA LEU A 109 -0.77 14.43 -0.44
C LEU A 109 -0.21 15.64 -1.20
N GLU A 110 0.48 15.43 -2.32
CA GLU A 110 1.07 16.50 -3.14
C GLU A 110 0.04 17.29 -3.93
N ASN A 111 -1.10 16.69 -4.26
CA ASN A 111 -2.13 17.31 -5.09
C ASN A 111 -3.44 17.59 -4.34
N ALA A 112 -3.47 17.45 -3.04
CA ALA A 112 -4.68 17.48 -2.22
C ALA A 112 -5.54 18.75 -2.39
N LYS A 113 -4.94 19.90 -2.74
CA LYS A 113 -5.68 21.14 -3.05
C LYS A 113 -6.62 21.02 -4.25
N GLY A 114 -6.28 20.18 -5.23
CA GLY A 114 -7.06 19.98 -6.46
C GLY A 114 -7.95 18.74 -6.42
N LEU A 115 -7.95 18.00 -5.33
CA LEU A 115 -8.72 16.77 -5.17
C LEU A 115 -10.06 17.05 -4.51
N ALA A 116 -11.13 16.54 -5.10
CA ALA A 116 -12.44 16.54 -4.48
C ALA A 116 -12.42 15.67 -3.23
N THR A 117 -13.19 16.06 -2.24
CA THR A 117 -13.40 15.34 -0.98
C THR A 117 -14.85 14.91 -0.86
N ALA A 118 -15.12 13.84 -0.13
CA ALA A 118 -16.47 13.41 0.18
C ALA A 118 -16.61 13.28 1.70
N LYS A 119 -17.62 13.94 2.27
CA LYS A 119 -17.96 13.76 3.67
C LYS A 119 -18.60 12.39 3.84
N ALA A 120 -17.93 11.51 4.53
CA ALA A 120 -18.52 10.22 4.91
C ALA A 120 -19.48 10.43 6.08
N PRO A 121 -20.65 9.79 6.07
CA PRO A 121 -21.52 9.77 7.25
C PRO A 121 -20.79 9.08 8.41
N GLU A 122 -20.98 9.62 9.62
CA GLU A 122 -20.54 8.93 10.82
C GLU A 122 -21.32 7.63 10.97
N ARG A 123 -20.61 6.51 11.04
CA ARG A 123 -21.18 5.18 11.30
C ARG A 123 -20.51 4.59 12.52
N LYS A 124 -21.25 3.81 13.29
CA LYS A 124 -20.65 2.96 14.32
C LYS A 124 -19.95 1.79 13.64
N PRO A 125 -18.75 1.39 14.09
CA PRO A 125 -18.09 0.20 13.59
C PRO A 125 -19.00 -1.02 13.74
N GLU A 126 -19.08 -1.81 12.68
CA GLU A 126 -19.87 -3.05 12.67
C GLU A 126 -18.96 -4.27 12.89
N SER A 127 -19.58 -5.42 13.12
CA SER A 127 -18.87 -6.70 13.09
C SER A 127 -18.30 -6.91 11.69
N LEU A 128 -17.07 -7.46 11.59
CA LEU A 128 -16.44 -7.70 10.31
C LEU A 128 -17.20 -8.77 9.52
N HIS A 129 -17.66 -8.43 8.33
CA HIS A 129 -18.20 -9.38 7.36
C HIS A 129 -17.06 -9.82 6.42
N GLY A 130 -16.28 -10.81 6.87
CA GLY A 130 -15.13 -11.32 6.13
C GLY A 130 -15.44 -12.61 5.37
N ALA A 131 -14.87 -12.75 4.18
CA ALA A 131 -14.97 -13.97 3.40
C ALA A 131 -13.65 -14.31 2.72
N ILE A 132 -13.51 -15.59 2.31
CA ILE A 132 -12.43 -16.09 1.50
C ILE A 132 -12.93 -16.53 0.12
N LEU A 133 -12.05 -16.41 -0.87
CA LEU A 133 -12.25 -16.95 -2.20
C LEU A 133 -10.95 -17.60 -2.67
N GLN A 134 -10.84 -18.91 -2.47
CA GLN A 134 -9.69 -19.71 -2.86
C GLN A 134 -10.03 -20.60 -4.04
N THR A 135 -9.55 -20.18 -5.22
CA THR A 135 -9.71 -20.94 -6.46
C THR A 135 -8.69 -20.46 -7.49
N ASP A 136 -8.66 -21.05 -8.70
CA ASP A 136 -7.79 -20.57 -9.75
C ASP A 136 -8.14 -19.14 -10.22
N ASP A 137 -7.26 -18.52 -11.00
CA ASP A 137 -7.42 -17.13 -11.41
C ASP A 137 -8.70 -16.90 -12.25
N ASP A 138 -9.02 -17.81 -13.18
CA ASP A 138 -10.13 -17.60 -14.13
C ASP A 138 -11.48 -17.67 -13.41
N GLU A 139 -11.66 -18.65 -12.55
CA GLU A 139 -12.84 -18.80 -11.71
C GLU A 139 -12.96 -17.64 -10.72
N ARG A 140 -11.84 -17.25 -10.06
CA ARG A 140 -11.83 -16.16 -9.09
C ARG A 140 -12.25 -14.83 -9.73
N PHE A 141 -11.68 -14.49 -10.89
CA PHE A 141 -12.07 -13.27 -11.60
C PHE A 141 -13.50 -13.34 -12.17
N SER A 142 -14.00 -14.51 -12.49
CA SER A 142 -15.42 -14.71 -12.85
C SER A 142 -16.34 -14.41 -11.66
N ASN A 143 -16.00 -14.90 -10.48
CA ASN A 143 -16.72 -14.61 -9.25
C ASN A 143 -16.70 -13.11 -8.92
N TYR A 144 -15.57 -12.42 -9.12
CA TYR A 144 -15.48 -10.97 -8.92
C TYR A 144 -16.40 -10.18 -9.85
N ARG A 145 -16.51 -10.58 -11.12
CA ARG A 145 -17.46 -9.94 -12.05
C ARG A 145 -18.92 -10.07 -11.59
N SER A 146 -19.30 -11.24 -11.13
CA SER A 146 -20.64 -11.49 -10.59
C SER A 146 -20.89 -10.64 -9.35
N LEU A 147 -19.95 -10.62 -8.43
CA LEU A 147 -20.01 -9.84 -7.20
C LEU A 147 -20.09 -8.33 -7.47
N VAL A 148 -19.32 -7.79 -8.42
CA VAL A 148 -19.42 -6.36 -8.79
C VAL A 148 -20.82 -6.02 -9.28
N ARG A 149 -21.42 -6.87 -10.13
CA ARG A 149 -22.79 -6.66 -10.62
C ARG A 149 -23.83 -6.72 -9.51
N GLU A 150 -23.67 -7.67 -8.57
CA GLU A 150 -24.54 -7.79 -7.40
C GLU A 150 -24.44 -6.55 -6.49
N GLU A 151 -23.23 -6.04 -6.25
CA GLU A 151 -23.03 -4.85 -5.44
C GLU A 151 -23.58 -3.60 -6.16
N PHE A 152 -23.40 -3.49 -7.47
CA PHE A 152 -23.98 -2.39 -8.26
C PHE A 152 -25.52 -2.40 -8.20
N ALA A 153 -26.15 -3.58 -8.27
CA ALA A 153 -27.60 -3.71 -8.11
C ALA A 153 -28.10 -3.26 -6.72
N LYS A 154 -27.23 -3.31 -5.69
CA LYS A 154 -27.50 -2.81 -4.33
C LYS A 154 -27.14 -1.33 -4.15
N GLY A 155 -26.71 -0.64 -5.21
CA GLY A 155 -26.23 0.75 -5.14
C GLY A 155 -24.88 0.89 -4.40
N LYS A 156 -24.03 -0.15 -4.40
CA LYS A 156 -22.75 -0.20 -3.69
C LYS A 156 -21.58 -0.30 -4.64
N SER A 157 -20.53 0.45 -4.35
CA SER A 157 -19.25 0.39 -5.04
C SER A 157 -18.38 -0.74 -4.52
N VAL A 158 -17.44 -1.20 -5.35
CA VAL A 158 -16.48 -2.25 -5.01
C VAL A 158 -15.06 -1.72 -5.16
N PHE A 159 -14.20 -2.02 -4.20
CA PHE A 159 -12.76 -1.71 -4.28
C PHE A 159 -11.95 -3.01 -4.38
N LEU A 160 -11.22 -3.19 -5.48
CA LEU A 160 -10.28 -4.29 -5.71
C LEU A 160 -8.87 -3.83 -5.36
N CYS A 161 -8.35 -4.28 -4.22
CA CYS A 161 -6.97 -4.09 -3.82
C CYS A 161 -6.07 -5.10 -4.53
N LEU A 162 -5.04 -4.61 -5.22
CA LEU A 162 -4.05 -5.43 -5.90
C LEU A 162 -2.64 -5.10 -5.40
N PRO A 163 -1.73 -6.10 -5.33
CA PRO A 163 -0.42 -5.90 -4.73
C PRO A 163 0.54 -5.10 -5.60
N THR A 164 0.45 -5.20 -6.93
CA THR A 164 1.37 -4.52 -7.86
C THR A 164 0.66 -3.88 -9.04
N THR A 165 1.33 -2.95 -9.71
CA THR A 165 0.83 -2.34 -10.95
C THR A 165 0.68 -3.36 -12.10
N SER A 166 1.49 -4.42 -12.11
CA SER A 166 1.35 -5.50 -13.09
C SER A 166 0.05 -6.29 -12.86
N ASP A 167 -0.30 -6.52 -11.60
CA ASP A 167 -1.56 -7.18 -11.24
C ASP A 167 -2.77 -6.30 -11.60
N ILE A 168 -2.66 -4.97 -11.43
CA ILE A 168 -3.69 -4.02 -11.88
C ILE A 168 -3.95 -4.14 -13.38
N ARG A 169 -2.89 -4.12 -14.20
CA ARG A 169 -3.03 -4.25 -15.66
C ARG A 169 -3.62 -5.59 -16.09
N ARG A 170 -3.32 -6.66 -15.34
CA ARG A 170 -3.89 -7.98 -15.58
C ARG A 170 -5.38 -7.99 -15.22
N ALA A 171 -5.74 -7.48 -14.05
CA ALA A 171 -7.12 -7.41 -13.59
C ALA A 171 -8.00 -6.55 -14.50
N GLU A 172 -7.47 -5.41 -14.97
CA GLU A 172 -8.12 -4.55 -15.95
C GLU A 172 -8.58 -5.36 -17.18
N LYS A 173 -7.66 -6.09 -17.82
CA LYS A 173 -7.96 -6.91 -19.00
C LYS A 173 -9.00 -8.01 -18.74
N LEU A 174 -8.97 -8.61 -17.55
CA LEU A 174 -9.86 -9.71 -17.18
C LEU A 174 -11.28 -9.23 -16.81
N LEU A 175 -11.39 -7.98 -16.35
CA LEU A 175 -12.63 -7.42 -15.79
C LEU A 175 -13.30 -6.37 -16.69
N GLU A 176 -12.67 -5.96 -17.81
CA GLU A 176 -13.20 -4.94 -18.73
C GLU A 176 -14.59 -5.24 -19.30
N LYS A 177 -14.94 -6.50 -19.48
CA LYS A 177 -16.22 -6.86 -20.15
C LYS A 177 -17.44 -6.52 -19.28
N GLY A 178 -18.14 -5.45 -19.66
CA GLY A 178 -19.46 -5.09 -19.14
C GLY A 178 -19.47 -4.20 -17.88
N ILE A 179 -18.31 -3.72 -17.41
CA ILE A 179 -18.20 -2.79 -16.28
C ILE A 179 -17.15 -1.68 -16.51
N ALA A 180 -16.57 -1.62 -17.70
CA ALA A 180 -15.49 -0.67 -18.02
C ALA A 180 -15.90 0.80 -17.82
N GLU A 181 -17.13 1.16 -18.14
CA GLU A 181 -17.66 2.54 -18.08
C GLU A 181 -17.62 3.11 -16.64
N TYR A 182 -17.87 2.27 -15.63
CA TYR A 182 -17.87 2.65 -14.22
C TYR A 182 -16.61 2.19 -13.48
N SER A 183 -15.52 1.92 -14.22
CA SER A 183 -14.25 1.44 -13.63
C SER A 183 -13.23 2.55 -13.53
N TYR A 184 -12.60 2.67 -12.36
CA TYR A 184 -11.58 3.67 -12.06
C TYR A 184 -10.30 2.98 -11.58
N ILE A 185 -9.16 3.36 -12.18
CA ILE A 185 -7.87 2.71 -11.92
C ILE A 185 -6.92 3.67 -11.25
N PHE A 186 -6.36 3.26 -10.09
CA PHE A 186 -5.42 4.06 -9.32
C PHE A 186 -4.12 3.33 -9.05
N HIS A 187 -3.02 3.87 -9.56
CA HIS A 187 -1.66 3.38 -9.30
C HIS A 187 -0.62 4.51 -9.34
N GLY A 188 0.59 4.22 -8.82
CA GLY A 188 1.65 5.22 -8.68
C GLY A 188 2.27 5.74 -9.97
N LEU A 189 1.96 5.14 -11.15
CA LEU A 189 2.50 5.55 -12.45
C LEU A 189 1.61 6.56 -13.20
N THR A 190 0.38 6.82 -12.72
CA THR A 190 -0.56 7.73 -13.36
C THR A 190 0.02 9.14 -13.41
N LYS A 191 -0.08 9.81 -14.55
CA LYS A 191 0.33 11.21 -14.68
C LYS A 191 -0.53 12.09 -13.78
N LYS A 192 0.05 13.15 -13.25
CA LYS A 192 -0.64 14.07 -12.31
C LYS A 192 -1.99 14.56 -12.84
N LYS A 193 -2.05 15.01 -14.10
CA LYS A 193 -3.27 15.54 -14.72
C LYS A 193 -4.37 14.48 -14.78
N ASP A 194 -4.02 13.30 -15.25
CA ASP A 194 -4.95 12.17 -15.41
C ASP A 194 -5.43 11.67 -14.04
N PHE A 195 -4.52 11.64 -13.04
CA PHE A 195 -4.86 11.29 -11.68
C PHE A 195 -5.90 12.23 -11.07
N ILE A 196 -5.68 13.56 -11.15
CA ILE A 196 -6.62 14.57 -10.63
C ILE A 196 -7.96 14.47 -11.34
N SER A 197 -7.96 14.31 -12.67
CA SER A 197 -9.17 14.15 -13.46
C SER A 197 -9.97 12.93 -13.04
N SER A 198 -9.33 11.75 -12.97
CA SER A 198 -9.98 10.49 -12.58
C SER A 198 -10.49 10.54 -11.13
N TRP A 199 -9.72 11.13 -10.20
CA TRP A 199 -10.13 11.29 -8.81
C TRP A 199 -11.39 12.16 -8.68
N ASN A 200 -11.41 13.28 -9.38
CA ASN A 200 -12.53 14.22 -9.32
C ASN A 200 -13.76 13.69 -10.08
N ALA A 201 -13.57 12.92 -11.15
CA ALA A 201 -14.65 12.19 -11.82
C ALA A 201 -15.27 11.15 -10.89
N LEU A 202 -14.44 10.32 -10.25
CA LEU A 202 -14.86 9.34 -9.26
C LEU A 202 -15.70 9.96 -8.13
N ALA A 203 -15.29 11.13 -7.62
CA ALA A 203 -15.99 11.81 -6.53
C ALA A 203 -17.38 12.32 -6.92
N ARG A 204 -17.59 12.61 -8.21
CA ARG A 204 -18.85 13.17 -8.75
C ARG A 204 -19.75 12.11 -9.34
N GLU A 205 -19.26 10.90 -9.55
CA GLU A 205 -20.00 9.81 -10.18
C GLU A 205 -21.15 9.37 -9.27
N PRO A 206 -22.43 9.54 -9.68
CA PRO A 206 -23.57 9.15 -8.86
C PRO A 206 -23.82 7.64 -8.89
N HIS A 207 -23.37 6.95 -9.95
CA HIS A 207 -23.49 5.51 -10.08
C HIS A 207 -22.47 4.79 -9.17
N PRO A 208 -22.79 3.59 -8.65
CA PRO A 208 -21.79 2.71 -8.05
C PRO A 208 -20.62 2.45 -8.99
N VAL A 209 -19.43 2.38 -8.46
CA VAL A 209 -18.22 2.28 -9.25
C VAL A 209 -17.36 1.09 -8.84
N PHE A 210 -16.59 0.58 -9.79
CA PHE A 210 -15.58 -0.42 -9.57
C PHE A 210 -14.21 0.24 -9.54
N ILE A 211 -13.56 0.21 -8.39
CA ILE A 211 -12.26 0.84 -8.16
C ILE A 211 -11.18 -0.22 -8.13
N ILE A 212 -10.21 -0.13 -9.01
CA ILE A 212 -9.06 -1.04 -9.10
C ILE A 212 -7.81 -0.28 -8.67
N GLY A 213 -7.11 -0.75 -7.64
CA GLY A 213 -5.94 -0.02 -7.18
C GLY A 213 -5.07 -0.74 -6.17
N ILE A 214 -3.93 -0.12 -5.86
CA ILE A 214 -3.11 -0.55 -4.72
C ILE A 214 -3.85 -0.12 -3.45
N GLY A 215 -3.80 -0.93 -2.40
CA GLY A 215 -4.51 -0.68 -1.13
C GLY A 215 -4.27 0.69 -0.48
N GLN A 216 -3.18 1.39 -0.85
CA GLN A 216 -2.96 2.77 -0.42
C GLN A 216 -4.04 3.75 -0.94
N PHE A 217 -4.73 3.43 -2.05
CA PHE A 217 -5.79 4.26 -2.61
C PHE A 217 -7.18 4.03 -1.98
N LEU A 218 -7.28 3.27 -0.90
CA LEU A 218 -8.51 3.20 -0.09
C LEU A 218 -8.95 4.57 0.48
N CYS A 219 -8.09 5.59 0.38
CA CYS A 219 -8.41 6.98 0.73
C CYS A 219 -9.27 7.72 -0.33
N VAL A 220 -9.73 7.05 -1.38
CA VAL A 220 -10.60 7.68 -2.40
C VAL A 220 -11.88 8.26 -1.81
N PRO A 221 -12.43 9.34 -2.40
CA PRO A 221 -13.58 10.06 -1.85
C PRO A 221 -14.91 9.34 -2.15
N ARG A 222 -15.07 8.10 -1.66
CA ARG A 222 -16.29 7.30 -1.81
C ARG A 222 -16.70 6.71 -0.46
N HIS A 223 -17.98 6.78 -0.14
CA HIS A 223 -18.58 6.23 1.10
C HIS A 223 -19.61 5.14 0.84
N ASP A 224 -19.84 4.83 -0.40
CA ASP A 224 -20.74 3.77 -0.85
C ASP A 224 -20.02 2.44 -1.13
N ILE A 225 -18.72 2.33 -0.80
CA ILE A 225 -17.96 1.08 -0.92
C ILE A 225 -18.60 0.02 -0.02
N GLY A 226 -19.26 -0.96 -0.64
CA GLY A 226 -19.91 -2.07 0.06
C GLY A 226 -19.02 -3.30 0.19
N THR A 227 -18.04 -3.45 -0.71
CA THR A 227 -17.12 -4.60 -0.68
C THR A 227 -15.69 -4.17 -1.00
N ILE A 228 -14.75 -4.67 -0.22
CA ILE A 228 -13.31 -4.54 -0.45
C ILE A 228 -12.74 -5.93 -0.72
N ILE A 229 -12.13 -6.10 -1.89
CA ILE A 229 -11.48 -7.35 -2.29
C ILE A 229 -9.98 -7.18 -2.14
N VAL A 230 -9.31 -8.06 -1.41
CA VAL A 230 -7.86 -8.14 -1.29
C VAL A 230 -7.39 -9.32 -2.13
N GLU A 231 -7.06 -9.06 -3.39
CA GLU A 231 -6.65 -10.07 -4.36
C GLU A 231 -5.16 -10.42 -4.22
N ARG A 232 -4.79 -11.70 -4.42
CA ARG A 232 -3.45 -12.24 -4.18
C ARG A 232 -2.97 -11.90 -2.77
N GLU A 233 -3.81 -12.24 -1.80
CA GLU A 233 -3.63 -11.84 -0.41
C GLU A 233 -2.34 -12.42 0.22
N SER A 234 -1.80 -13.53 -0.33
CA SER A 234 -0.52 -14.10 0.06
C SER A 234 0.69 -13.24 -0.33
N SER A 235 0.50 -12.25 -1.22
CA SER A 235 1.60 -11.42 -1.69
C SER A 235 2.29 -10.64 -0.57
N ARG A 236 3.62 -10.80 -0.48
CA ARG A 236 4.45 -10.08 0.50
C ARG A 236 4.47 -8.56 0.26
N THR A 237 4.08 -8.09 -0.93
CA THR A 237 4.08 -6.65 -1.27
C THR A 237 3.02 -5.84 -0.53
N TYR A 238 2.03 -6.48 0.07
CA TYR A 238 1.09 -5.82 0.97
C TYR A 238 1.75 -5.34 2.27
N LYS A 239 2.79 -6.03 2.73
CA LYS A 239 3.51 -5.66 3.94
C LYS A 239 4.72 -4.80 3.62
N SER A 240 4.84 -3.65 4.28
CA SER A 240 6.02 -2.78 4.19
C SER A 240 7.25 -3.49 4.79
N GLN A 241 8.37 -3.46 4.08
CA GLN A 241 9.64 -3.98 4.58
C GLN A 241 10.43 -2.95 5.42
N THR A 242 9.89 -1.76 5.60
CA THR A 242 10.48 -0.70 6.40
C THR A 242 9.49 -0.28 7.49
N ARG A 243 10.03 0.19 8.63
CA ARG A 243 9.18 0.72 9.70
C ARG A 243 8.17 1.74 9.15
N PRO A 244 6.92 1.64 9.61
CA PRO A 244 6.35 0.85 10.70
C PRO A 244 5.91 -0.58 10.33
N TYR A 245 6.39 -1.17 9.25
CA TYR A 245 6.05 -2.52 8.76
C TYR A 245 4.55 -2.72 8.50
N THR A 246 3.89 -1.65 8.08
CA THR A 246 2.45 -1.60 7.82
C THR A 246 2.02 -2.71 6.87
N ASP A 247 0.99 -3.45 7.24
CA ASP A 247 0.32 -4.41 6.37
C ASP A 247 -0.99 -3.78 5.84
N LEU A 248 -1.05 -3.57 4.53
CA LEU A 248 -2.21 -2.97 3.88
C LEU A 248 -3.46 -3.86 3.93
N ARG A 249 -3.31 -5.17 4.12
CA ARG A 249 -4.45 -6.10 4.32
C ARG A 249 -5.12 -5.84 5.66
N HIS A 250 -4.31 -5.69 6.72
CA HIS A 250 -4.83 -5.32 8.04
C HIS A 250 -5.51 -3.94 8.01
N PHE A 251 -4.89 -2.97 7.33
CA PHE A 251 -5.51 -1.65 7.17
C PHE A 251 -6.84 -1.73 6.41
N ALA A 252 -6.91 -2.49 5.31
CA ALA A 252 -8.15 -2.71 4.55
C ALA A 252 -9.24 -3.36 5.41
N GLU A 253 -8.88 -4.30 6.27
CA GLU A 253 -9.79 -4.94 7.23
C GLU A 253 -10.32 -3.95 8.27
N MET A 254 -9.44 -3.12 8.86
CA MET A 254 -9.87 -2.07 9.80
C MET A 254 -10.79 -1.07 9.10
N TYR A 255 -10.48 -0.69 7.85
CA TYR A 255 -11.31 0.23 7.09
C TYR A 255 -12.69 -0.39 6.75
N ALA A 256 -12.71 -1.68 6.42
CA ALA A 256 -13.97 -2.41 6.21
C ALA A 256 -14.85 -2.40 7.47
N LYS A 257 -14.26 -2.61 8.66
CA LYS A 257 -14.97 -2.52 9.95
C LYS A 257 -15.56 -1.12 10.19
N GLU A 258 -14.81 -0.07 9.90
CA GLU A 258 -15.25 1.31 10.13
C GLU A 258 -16.32 1.78 9.11
N THR A 259 -16.37 1.16 7.94
CA THR A 259 -17.34 1.50 6.88
C THR A 259 -18.53 0.55 6.81
N GLY A 260 -18.50 -0.60 7.51
CA GLY A 260 -19.48 -1.67 7.38
C GLY A 260 -19.39 -2.40 6.03
N ALA A 261 -18.26 -2.28 5.32
CA ALA A 261 -18.03 -2.97 4.06
C ALA A 261 -17.66 -4.45 4.31
N LYS A 262 -18.08 -5.32 3.40
CA LYS A 262 -17.60 -6.71 3.33
C LYS A 262 -16.13 -6.72 2.90
N ILE A 263 -15.31 -7.59 3.51
CA ILE A 263 -13.94 -7.84 3.03
C ILE A 263 -13.81 -9.26 2.49
N ILE A 264 -13.14 -9.41 1.35
CA ILE A 264 -12.90 -10.70 0.71
C ILE A 264 -11.40 -10.87 0.50
N PHE A 265 -10.84 -11.97 1.01
CA PHE A 265 -9.46 -12.37 0.77
C PHE A 265 -9.44 -13.41 -0.35
N GLY A 266 -8.89 -13.01 -1.50
CA GLY A 266 -8.81 -13.85 -2.70
C GLY A 266 -7.38 -14.24 -3.04
N ASP A 267 -7.17 -15.52 -3.32
CA ASP A 267 -5.90 -16.03 -3.84
C ASP A 267 -6.08 -17.46 -4.38
N THR A 268 -5.10 -17.92 -5.14
CA THR A 268 -4.96 -19.33 -5.48
C THR A 268 -4.54 -20.14 -4.24
N LEU A 269 -3.63 -19.61 -3.44
CA LEU A 269 -3.21 -20.16 -2.15
C LEU A 269 -3.28 -19.04 -1.11
N LEU A 270 -4.25 -19.14 -0.21
CA LEU A 270 -4.39 -18.22 0.92
C LEU A 270 -3.24 -18.35 1.91
N ARG A 271 -2.96 -17.29 2.68
CA ARG A 271 -2.01 -17.36 3.80
C ARG A 271 -2.51 -18.30 4.88
N THR A 272 -1.57 -18.86 5.62
CA THR A 272 -1.87 -19.74 6.77
C THR A 272 -2.75 -19.04 7.81
N GLU A 273 -2.54 -17.75 8.07
CA GLU A 273 -3.35 -16.97 8.99
C GLU A 273 -4.81 -16.84 8.51
N THR A 274 -5.00 -16.64 7.20
CA THR A 274 -6.34 -16.53 6.61
C THR A 274 -7.06 -17.88 6.61
N VAL A 275 -6.34 -18.95 6.31
CA VAL A 275 -6.89 -20.34 6.38
C VAL A 275 -7.22 -20.71 7.82
N TRP A 276 -6.41 -20.32 8.79
CA TRP A 276 -6.68 -20.56 10.20
C TRP A 276 -7.97 -19.84 10.64
N ARG A 277 -8.11 -18.55 10.31
CA ARG A 277 -9.32 -17.77 10.62
C ARG A 277 -10.59 -18.34 9.98
N TYR A 278 -10.46 -18.88 8.78
CA TYR A 278 -11.57 -19.59 8.13
C TYR A 278 -11.97 -20.86 8.91
N ARG A 279 -11.01 -21.61 9.42
CA ARG A 279 -11.26 -22.80 10.23
C ARG A 279 -11.86 -22.50 11.62
N GLU A 280 -11.60 -21.30 12.15
CA GLU A 280 -12.18 -20.78 13.40
C GLU A 280 -13.51 -20.04 13.15
N ASP A 281 -14.12 -20.21 11.99
CA ASP A 281 -15.41 -19.58 11.62
C ASP A 281 -15.43 -18.04 11.66
N GLU A 282 -14.26 -17.39 11.70
CA GLU A 282 -14.17 -15.92 11.59
C GLU A 282 -14.42 -15.40 10.17
N LEU A 283 -14.15 -16.22 9.17
CA LEU A 283 -14.32 -15.90 7.76
C LEU A 283 -15.21 -16.95 7.10
N ARG A 284 -16.11 -16.50 6.22
CA ARG A 284 -16.97 -17.39 5.43
C ARG A 284 -16.33 -17.68 4.08
N GLU A 285 -16.68 -18.78 3.45
CA GLU A 285 -16.33 -19.05 2.06
C GLU A 285 -17.37 -18.45 1.10
N ILE A 286 -16.92 -17.99 -0.07
CA ILE A 286 -17.81 -17.58 -1.17
C ILE A 286 -18.14 -18.81 -2.03
N VAL A 287 -17.12 -19.59 -2.32
CA VAL A 287 -17.23 -20.91 -2.94
C VAL A 287 -16.37 -21.89 -2.14
N PRO A 288 -16.68 -23.18 -2.11
CA PRO A 288 -15.86 -24.17 -1.41
C PRO A 288 -14.40 -24.09 -1.86
N PRO A 289 -13.43 -23.98 -0.93
CA PRO A 289 -12.03 -23.85 -1.29
C PRO A 289 -11.59 -25.06 -2.11
N SER A 290 -11.24 -24.84 -3.37
CA SER A 290 -10.84 -25.90 -4.27
C SER A 290 -9.47 -25.58 -4.85
N LEU A 291 -8.41 -26.12 -4.24
CA LEU A 291 -7.14 -26.24 -4.93
C LEU A 291 -6.42 -27.51 -4.53
N ARG A 292 -6.48 -28.50 -5.39
CA ARG A 292 -5.56 -29.64 -5.36
C ARG A 292 -4.67 -29.53 -6.59
N VAL A 293 -3.44 -29.07 -6.40
CA VAL A 293 -2.40 -29.26 -7.40
C VAL A 293 -2.06 -30.75 -7.40
N GLN A 294 -2.70 -31.50 -8.29
CA GLN A 294 -2.28 -32.87 -8.55
C GLN A 294 -1.14 -32.81 -9.55
N THR A 295 0.02 -33.28 -9.18
CA THR A 295 1.17 -33.42 -10.06
C THR A 295 1.74 -34.83 -9.94
N SER A 296 2.10 -35.43 -11.07
CA SER A 296 2.89 -36.65 -11.14
C SER A 296 4.40 -36.36 -11.17
N ALA A 297 4.81 -35.11 -11.04
CA ALA A 297 6.19 -34.70 -11.08
C ALA A 297 6.94 -35.21 -9.84
N GLU A 298 8.13 -35.72 -10.05
CA GLU A 298 9.07 -36.04 -8.96
C GLU A 298 9.66 -34.73 -8.43
N SER A 299 9.69 -34.58 -7.11
CA SER A 299 10.24 -33.42 -6.44
C SER A 299 11.51 -33.78 -5.70
N GLN A 300 12.60 -33.06 -5.97
CA GLN A 300 13.86 -33.22 -5.27
C GLN A 300 14.25 -31.91 -4.57
N VAL A 301 14.59 -31.99 -3.28
CA VAL A 301 15.13 -30.88 -2.51
C VAL A 301 16.63 -31.02 -2.38
N ILE A 302 17.39 -30.04 -2.84
CA ILE A 302 18.86 -30.02 -2.79
C ILE A 302 19.30 -29.04 -1.71
N ASP A 303 20.00 -29.55 -0.67
CA ASP A 303 20.57 -28.72 0.38
C ASP A 303 21.89 -28.07 -0.07
N MET A 304 21.81 -26.82 -0.53
CA MET A 304 22.97 -26.06 -1.01
C MET A 304 24.00 -25.74 0.09
N ARG A 305 23.68 -25.92 1.37
CA ARG A 305 24.63 -25.73 2.48
C ARG A 305 25.69 -26.82 2.48
N LYS A 306 25.34 -28.03 2.06
CA LYS A 306 26.24 -29.18 1.97
C LYS A 306 27.19 -29.14 0.77
N THR A 307 26.88 -28.32 -0.23
CA THR A 307 27.71 -28.15 -1.45
C THR A 307 28.78 -27.08 -1.28
N ARG A 308 28.83 -26.37 -0.15
CA ARG A 308 29.89 -25.41 0.16
C ARG A 308 31.15 -26.11 0.67
N GLU A 309 31.91 -26.68 -0.22
CA GLU A 309 33.31 -26.99 0.08
C GLU A 309 34.10 -25.67 -0.03
N SER A 310 34.62 -25.18 1.11
CA SER A 310 35.59 -24.09 1.30
C SER A 310 35.35 -22.80 0.47
N GLU A 311 35.47 -21.64 1.08
CA GLU A 311 35.70 -20.26 0.57
C GLU A 311 35.33 -19.87 -0.87
N ALA A 312 34.72 -20.76 -1.66
CA ALA A 312 34.32 -20.52 -3.04
C ALA A 312 33.11 -19.60 -3.12
N LYS A 313 33.16 -18.73 -4.10
CA LYS A 313 32.06 -17.80 -4.45
C LYS A 313 30.75 -18.58 -4.57
N PHE A 314 29.69 -18.09 -3.94
CA PHE A 314 28.36 -18.71 -4.00
C PHE A 314 27.89 -18.90 -5.45
N ASP A 315 27.69 -20.15 -5.87
CA ASP A 315 27.06 -20.49 -7.13
C ASP A 315 25.59 -20.84 -6.88
N PRO A 316 24.64 -20.15 -7.50
CA PRO A 316 23.21 -20.48 -7.36
C PRO A 316 22.81 -21.77 -8.08
N ILE A 317 23.65 -22.32 -8.97
CA ILE A 317 23.39 -23.55 -9.72
C ILE A 317 24.08 -24.72 -9.03
N SER A 318 23.27 -25.64 -8.48
CA SER A 318 23.83 -26.88 -7.91
C SER A 318 24.37 -27.81 -9.00
N PRO A 319 25.30 -28.70 -8.68
CA PRO A 319 25.75 -29.75 -9.61
C PRO A 319 24.60 -30.55 -10.20
N ALA A 320 23.62 -30.94 -9.40
CA ALA A 320 22.43 -31.67 -9.85
C ALA A 320 21.58 -30.83 -10.83
N LEU A 321 21.42 -29.53 -10.59
CA LEU A 321 20.71 -28.65 -11.51
C LEU A 321 21.49 -28.46 -12.83
N ALA A 322 22.82 -28.36 -12.76
CA ALA A 322 23.67 -28.27 -13.95
C ALA A 322 23.53 -29.53 -14.82
N GLU A 323 23.45 -30.71 -14.20
CA GLU A 323 23.23 -31.97 -14.90
C GLU A 323 21.85 -32.02 -15.57
N ILE A 324 20.79 -31.59 -14.87
CA ILE A 324 19.44 -31.49 -15.45
C ILE A 324 19.44 -30.56 -16.66
N ILE A 325 20.09 -29.39 -16.55
CA ILE A 325 20.21 -28.42 -17.67
C ILE A 325 20.89 -29.07 -18.88
N LYS A 326 21.99 -29.79 -18.65
CA LYS A 326 22.72 -30.50 -19.71
C LYS A 326 21.86 -31.59 -20.37
N ASN A 327 21.24 -32.45 -19.57
CA ASN A 327 20.43 -33.56 -20.05
C ASN A 327 19.19 -33.08 -20.82
N SER A 328 18.50 -32.03 -20.32
CA SER A 328 17.35 -31.44 -21.02
C SER A 328 17.75 -30.84 -22.36
N ARG A 329 18.95 -30.22 -22.46
CA ARG A 329 19.47 -29.70 -23.73
C ARG A 329 19.77 -30.84 -24.72
N GLU A 330 20.40 -31.90 -24.28
CA GLU A 330 20.73 -33.07 -25.12
C GLU A 330 19.46 -33.78 -25.65
N ARG A 331 18.41 -33.82 -24.83
CA ARG A 331 17.11 -34.40 -25.19
C ARG A 331 16.15 -33.46 -25.88
N SER A 332 16.56 -32.20 -26.14
CA SER A 332 15.69 -31.15 -26.69
C SER A 332 14.40 -30.92 -25.88
N GLU A 333 14.45 -31.14 -24.57
CA GLU A 333 13.35 -30.93 -23.63
C GLU A 333 13.21 -29.45 -23.23
N ARG A 334 12.03 -29.04 -22.81
CA ARG A 334 11.78 -27.70 -22.29
C ARG A 334 12.11 -27.67 -20.81
N LEU A 335 12.98 -26.73 -20.38
CA LEU A 335 13.34 -26.49 -19.01
C LEU A 335 12.83 -25.11 -18.56
N VAL A 336 12.19 -25.05 -17.41
CA VAL A 336 11.78 -23.79 -16.79
C VAL A 336 12.58 -23.58 -15.51
N LEU A 337 13.41 -22.54 -15.47
CA LEU A 337 14.15 -22.12 -14.29
C LEU A 337 13.41 -20.99 -13.59
N PHE A 338 12.99 -21.24 -12.36
CA PHE A 338 12.34 -20.23 -11.53
C PHE A 338 13.30 -19.67 -10.48
N ALA A 339 13.63 -18.37 -10.60
CA ALA A 339 14.42 -17.65 -9.60
C ALA A 339 13.51 -16.83 -8.68
N SER A 340 13.55 -17.07 -7.38
CA SER A 340 12.74 -16.37 -6.39
C SER A 340 13.15 -14.91 -6.16
N ARG A 341 14.37 -14.53 -6.58
CA ARG A 341 14.91 -13.17 -6.42
C ARG A 341 15.19 -12.55 -7.78
N ARG A 342 14.92 -11.25 -7.89
CA ARG A 342 15.17 -10.47 -9.11
C ARG A 342 16.26 -9.45 -8.86
N GLY A 343 17.07 -9.14 -9.93
CA GLY A 343 18.11 -8.14 -9.90
C GLY A 343 19.40 -8.57 -9.22
N LEU A 344 20.39 -7.70 -9.24
CA LEU A 344 21.69 -7.90 -8.59
C LEU A 344 21.59 -7.85 -7.07
N SER A 345 20.80 -6.90 -6.57
CA SER A 345 20.53 -6.74 -5.13
C SER A 345 19.05 -6.45 -4.92
N PRO A 346 18.31 -7.33 -4.24
CA PRO A 346 16.88 -7.14 -3.97
C PRO A 346 16.61 -6.00 -2.98
N VAL A 347 17.60 -5.62 -2.18
CA VAL A 347 17.55 -4.50 -1.24
C VAL A 347 18.91 -3.81 -1.26
N THR A 348 18.91 -2.50 -1.48
CA THR A 348 20.11 -1.66 -1.37
C THR A 348 20.01 -0.83 -0.10
N LEU A 349 21.10 -0.79 0.66
CA LEU A 349 21.23 -0.02 1.89
C LEU A 349 22.28 1.07 1.69
N CYS A 350 22.08 2.22 2.28
CA CYS A 350 23.15 3.20 2.42
C CYS A 350 24.17 2.70 3.45
N ALA A 351 25.44 2.58 3.04
CA ALA A 351 26.52 2.14 3.93
C ALA A 351 26.83 3.13 5.05
N ASP A 352 26.45 4.41 4.88
CA ASP A 352 26.72 5.46 5.88
C ASP A 352 25.67 5.51 6.98
N CYS A 353 24.39 5.30 6.67
CA CYS A 353 23.30 5.47 7.64
C CYS A 353 22.33 4.27 7.72
N GLY A 354 22.57 3.19 6.99
CA GLY A 354 21.74 1.99 7.00
C GLY A 354 20.33 2.17 6.39
N THR A 355 20.01 3.34 5.81
CA THR A 355 18.69 3.59 5.23
C THR A 355 18.48 2.75 3.97
N ILE A 356 17.35 2.06 3.88
CA ILE A 356 16.95 1.32 2.69
C ILE A 356 16.66 2.30 1.55
N VAL A 357 17.25 2.05 0.38
CA VAL A 357 16.95 2.79 -0.85
C VAL A 357 15.55 2.43 -1.31
N ALA A 358 14.63 3.39 -1.24
CA ALA A 358 13.23 3.20 -1.53
C ALA A 358 12.79 3.93 -2.80
N CYS A 359 11.76 3.40 -3.43
CA CYS A 359 11.08 4.03 -4.56
C CYS A 359 10.55 5.43 -4.18
N LYS A 360 10.81 6.44 -5.00
CA LYS A 360 10.34 7.81 -4.76
C LYS A 360 8.82 7.94 -4.88
N ARG A 361 8.17 7.05 -5.66
CA ARG A 361 6.71 7.06 -5.88
C ARG A 361 5.93 6.26 -4.84
N CYS A 362 6.23 4.96 -4.70
CA CYS A 362 5.44 4.06 -3.84
C CYS A 362 6.14 3.66 -2.54
N ARG A 363 7.36 4.14 -2.30
CA ARG A 363 8.16 3.92 -1.08
C ARG A 363 8.52 2.46 -0.81
N ALA A 364 8.27 1.54 -1.74
CA ALA A 364 8.76 0.17 -1.65
C ALA A 364 10.29 0.12 -1.79
N PRO A 365 10.98 -0.87 -1.21
CA PRO A 365 12.39 -1.11 -1.54
C PRO A 365 12.57 -1.24 -3.04
N ILE A 366 13.65 -0.66 -3.57
CA ILE A 366 13.93 -0.66 -4.99
C ILE A 366 15.07 -1.64 -5.27
N VAL A 367 14.98 -2.35 -6.38
CA VAL A 367 15.90 -3.42 -6.73
C VAL A 367 16.97 -2.90 -7.69
N LEU A 368 18.23 -3.19 -7.41
CA LEU A 368 19.34 -2.88 -8.30
C LEU A 368 19.40 -3.91 -9.45
N HIS A 369 19.41 -3.42 -10.67
CA HIS A 369 19.55 -4.21 -11.88
C HIS A 369 20.81 -3.79 -12.66
N SER A 370 21.28 -4.68 -13.53
CA SER A 370 22.28 -4.38 -14.53
C SER A 370 21.81 -4.86 -15.90
N LYS A 371 22.05 -4.06 -16.94
CA LYS A 371 21.83 -4.41 -18.33
C LYS A 371 22.95 -3.78 -19.17
N ALA A 372 23.70 -4.60 -19.90
CA ALA A 372 24.79 -4.12 -20.76
C ALA A 372 25.77 -3.15 -20.04
N ASN A 373 26.21 -3.52 -18.83
CA ASN A 373 27.09 -2.73 -17.94
C ASN A 373 26.48 -1.46 -17.33
N GLU A 374 25.25 -1.10 -17.65
CA GLU A 374 24.56 -0.03 -16.97
C GLU A 374 23.83 -0.55 -15.74
N ARG A 375 24.01 0.11 -14.59
CA ARG A 375 23.28 -0.19 -13.36
C ARG A 375 22.12 0.77 -13.20
N PHE A 376 20.95 0.24 -12.84
CA PHE A 376 19.77 1.05 -12.60
C PHE A 376 18.91 0.44 -11.50
N PHE A 377 18.17 1.30 -10.83
CA PHE A 377 17.15 0.88 -9.89
C PHE A 377 15.80 0.68 -10.58
N LEU A 378 15.12 -0.42 -10.27
CA LEU A 378 13.76 -0.72 -10.73
C LEU A 378 12.86 -1.08 -9.56
N CYS A 379 11.76 -0.38 -9.44
CA CYS A 379 10.71 -0.72 -8.49
C CYS A 379 9.76 -1.75 -9.10
N HIS A 380 9.80 -2.99 -8.60
CA HIS A 380 8.91 -4.05 -9.06
C HIS A 380 7.44 -3.87 -8.61
N ARG A 381 7.16 -2.90 -7.72
CA ARG A 381 5.79 -2.60 -7.28
C ARG A 381 5.07 -1.62 -8.20
N CYS A 382 5.74 -0.56 -8.62
CA CYS A 382 5.11 0.50 -9.43
C CYS A 382 5.81 0.74 -10.78
N GLY A 383 6.90 0.03 -11.11
CA GLY A 383 7.62 0.13 -12.37
C GLY A 383 8.53 1.37 -12.49
N GLU A 384 8.72 2.18 -11.43
CA GLU A 384 9.65 3.31 -11.48
C GLU A 384 11.07 2.82 -11.76
N LYS A 385 11.70 3.38 -12.80
CA LYS A 385 13.10 3.15 -13.17
C LYS A 385 13.89 4.42 -12.95
N ARG A 386 15.11 4.32 -12.40
CA ARG A 386 16.03 5.45 -12.22
C ARG A 386 17.48 5.00 -12.21
N ASP A 387 18.40 5.93 -12.41
CA ASP A 387 19.83 5.68 -12.34
C ASP A 387 20.24 5.16 -10.95
N ALA A 388 21.24 4.25 -10.93
CA ALA A 388 21.81 3.76 -9.69
C ALA A 388 22.81 4.74 -9.04
N ASN A 389 23.32 5.70 -9.80
CA ASN A 389 24.23 6.74 -9.32
C ASN A 389 23.46 7.87 -8.64
N GLU A 390 22.94 7.63 -7.44
CA GLU A 390 22.23 8.65 -6.68
C GLU A 390 22.72 8.72 -5.23
N LYS A 391 22.50 9.88 -4.60
CA LYS A 391 22.78 10.08 -3.18
C LYS A 391 21.68 9.51 -2.30
N CYS A 392 22.06 9.07 -1.12
CA CYS A 392 21.11 8.68 -0.08
C CYS A 392 20.18 9.84 0.25
N VAL A 393 18.88 9.60 0.23
CA VAL A 393 17.86 10.61 0.55
C VAL A 393 17.85 11.02 2.03
N SER A 394 18.46 10.20 2.90
CA SER A 394 18.50 10.43 4.34
C SER A 394 19.74 11.21 4.78
N CYS A 395 20.94 10.77 4.38
CA CYS A 395 22.21 11.35 4.82
C CYS A 395 23.01 12.02 3.71
N THR A 396 22.52 12.02 2.46
CA THR A 396 23.21 12.54 1.26
C THR A 396 24.51 11.82 0.89
N GLY A 397 24.85 10.74 1.56
CA GLY A 397 26.02 9.90 1.26
C GLY A 397 25.92 9.22 -0.12
N TRP A 398 27.06 8.90 -0.71
CA TRP A 398 27.15 8.27 -2.04
C TRP A 398 27.26 6.74 -1.99
N ARG A 399 27.49 6.14 -0.82
CA ARG A 399 27.72 4.70 -0.66
C ARG A 399 26.38 3.95 -0.56
N LEU A 400 25.73 3.72 -1.70
CA LEU A 400 24.52 2.91 -1.81
C LEU A 400 24.86 1.50 -2.29
#